data_e43f7c83dc619b4d5c7b43794bd60081
#
_entry.id   e43f7c83dc619b4d5c7b43794bd60081
#
_cell.length_a   1.000
_cell.length_b   1.000
_cell.length_c   1.000
_cell.angle_alpha   90.00
_cell.angle_beta   90.00
_cell.angle_gamma   90.00
#
_symmetry.space_group_name_H-M   'P 1'
#
loop_
_entity.id
_entity.type
_entity.pdbx_description
1 polymer ?
#
loop_
_entity_poly.entity_id
_entity_poly.type
_entity_poly.pdbx_seq_one_letter_code
_entity_poly.pdbx_strand_id
1 'polypeptide(L)'
;VSRDHMWGPRFYMFLSENDIDKKDEILNRFAENLPYEYMGYSVNFTEPDPNYCGVQHPQFIKCGKVNPLIFIQTFGEFLVDEIGTADLDNIKPLDWLAFSEHRLLSLVSGKMFMDELNIREQTDKIKFYPDEVKLYLIASQWEIISSEQAFVKRCGEVGDEIVSQIICSRIT
;
A
#
# COMPACT_ATOMS: atom_id res chain seq x y z
N VAL A 1 6.48 8.47 3.42
CA VAL A 1 6.32 8.23 1.97
C VAL A 1 7.55 8.79 1.27
N SER A 2 8.25 7.94 0.52
CA SER A 2 9.41 8.35 -0.27
C SER A 2 9.02 9.35 -1.35
N ARG A 3 9.90 10.32 -1.64
CA ARG A 3 9.71 11.32 -2.70
C ARG A 3 10.47 11.00 -3.98
N ASP A 4 11.16 9.88 -4.01
CA ASP A 4 12.06 9.48 -5.10
C ASP A 4 11.35 8.74 -6.25
N HIS A 5 10.12 8.24 -6.03
CA HIS A 5 9.37 7.52 -7.05
C HIS A 5 7.93 8.00 -7.11
N MET A 6 7.48 8.43 -8.30
CA MET A 6 6.10 8.79 -8.62
C MET A 6 5.45 9.72 -7.57
N TRP A 7 6.22 10.68 -7.04
CA TRP A 7 5.73 11.64 -6.06
C TRP A 7 4.90 12.73 -6.75
N GLY A 8 3.68 12.96 -6.23
CA GLY A 8 2.82 14.03 -6.71
C GLY A 8 1.35 13.76 -6.42
N PRO A 9 0.44 14.62 -6.92
CA PRO A 9 -0.99 14.42 -6.81
C PRO A 9 -1.40 13.11 -7.48
N ARG A 10 -2.01 12.21 -6.69
CA ARG A 10 -2.48 10.91 -7.17
C ARG A 10 -3.64 10.41 -6.33
N PHE A 11 -4.52 9.61 -6.93
CA PHE A 11 -5.59 8.93 -6.20
C PHE A 11 -6.06 7.68 -6.94
N TYR A 12 -6.73 6.82 -6.21
CA TYR A 12 -7.49 5.69 -6.75
C TYR A 12 -8.93 6.09 -6.93
N MET A 13 -9.53 5.67 -8.05
CA MET A 13 -10.96 5.77 -8.32
C MET A 13 -11.49 4.36 -8.53
N PHE A 14 -12.38 3.95 -7.65
CA PHE A 14 -13.02 2.65 -7.78
C PHE A 14 -14.36 2.80 -8.50
N LEU A 15 -14.55 1.99 -9.52
CA LEU A 15 -15.79 1.93 -10.28
C LEU A 15 -16.53 0.63 -9.96
N SER A 16 -17.86 0.64 -10.17
CA SER A 16 -18.63 -0.58 -10.14
C SER A 16 -18.28 -1.47 -11.33
N GLU A 17 -18.53 -2.78 -11.22
CA GLU A 17 -18.37 -3.73 -12.33
C GLU A 17 -19.17 -3.32 -13.60
N ASN A 18 -20.27 -2.59 -13.41
CA ASN A 18 -21.10 -2.14 -14.52
C ASN A 18 -20.55 -0.88 -15.22
N ASP A 19 -19.63 -0.17 -14.59
CA ASP A 19 -19.11 1.10 -15.07
C ASP A 19 -17.62 1.03 -15.46
N ILE A 20 -16.96 -0.09 -15.23
CA ILE A 20 -15.51 -0.22 -15.49
C ILE A 20 -15.16 0.00 -16.97
N ASP A 21 -16.07 -0.32 -17.88
CA ASP A 21 -15.91 -0.07 -19.32
C ASP A 21 -15.75 1.42 -19.67
N LYS A 22 -16.18 2.33 -18.78
CA LYS A 22 -16.05 3.78 -18.94
C LYS A 22 -14.69 4.34 -18.48
N LYS A 23 -13.81 3.49 -17.99
CA LYS A 23 -12.51 3.85 -17.44
C LYS A 23 -11.72 4.81 -18.34
N ASP A 24 -11.58 4.47 -19.62
CA ASP A 24 -10.79 5.27 -20.56
C ASP A 24 -11.44 6.63 -20.86
N GLU A 25 -12.78 6.67 -20.94
CA GLU A 25 -13.51 7.94 -21.11
C GLU A 25 -13.30 8.84 -19.90
N ILE A 26 -13.41 8.29 -18.69
CA ILE A 26 -13.22 9.02 -17.43
C ILE A 26 -11.78 9.57 -17.34
N LEU A 27 -10.79 8.72 -17.63
CA LEU A 27 -9.39 9.12 -17.62
C LEU A 27 -9.11 10.25 -18.63
N ASN A 28 -9.66 10.15 -19.85
CA ASN A 28 -9.54 11.20 -20.85
C ASN A 28 -10.19 12.53 -20.39
N ARG A 29 -11.33 12.48 -19.72
CA ARG A 29 -11.97 13.67 -19.16
C ARG A 29 -11.12 14.32 -18.08
N PHE A 30 -10.48 13.53 -17.21
CA PHE A 30 -9.51 14.05 -16.26
C PHE A 30 -8.31 14.67 -16.96
N ALA A 31 -7.74 13.99 -17.96
CA ALA A 31 -6.60 14.50 -18.72
C ALA A 31 -6.86 15.86 -19.39
N GLU A 32 -8.11 16.12 -19.79
CA GLU A 32 -8.52 17.37 -20.44
C GLU A 32 -8.86 18.50 -19.48
N ASN A 33 -9.29 18.18 -18.25
CA ASN A 33 -9.90 19.17 -17.36
C ASN A 33 -9.11 19.43 -16.07
N LEU A 34 -8.11 18.59 -15.74
CA LEU A 34 -7.29 18.82 -14.57
C LEU A 34 -6.35 20.01 -14.77
N PRO A 35 -6.05 20.78 -13.70
CA PRO A 35 -5.05 21.82 -13.77
C PRO A 35 -3.65 21.24 -13.99
N TYR A 36 -2.75 21.98 -14.58
CA TYR A 36 -1.35 21.55 -14.79
C TYR A 36 -0.56 21.42 -13.49
N GLU A 37 -0.99 22.12 -12.46
CA GLU A 37 -0.33 22.19 -11.15
C GLU A 37 -1.37 22.18 -10.03
N TYR A 38 -1.05 21.48 -8.94
CA TYR A 38 -1.83 21.47 -7.71
C TYR A 38 -0.91 21.62 -6.49
N MET A 39 -1.12 22.63 -5.68
CA MET A 39 -0.33 22.96 -4.48
C MET A 39 1.20 23.01 -4.74
N GLY A 40 1.63 23.53 -5.90
CA GLY A 40 3.04 23.59 -6.27
C GLY A 40 3.63 22.33 -6.90
N TYR A 41 2.81 21.29 -7.12
CA TYR A 41 3.23 20.03 -7.72
C TYR A 41 2.61 19.86 -9.11
N SER A 42 3.39 19.33 -10.05
CA SER A 42 2.86 18.97 -11.37
C SER A 42 1.80 17.89 -11.24
N VAL A 43 0.69 18.04 -11.97
CA VAL A 43 -0.33 17.01 -12.14
C VAL A 43 -0.03 16.11 -13.35
N ASN A 44 0.86 16.56 -14.23
CA ASN A 44 1.29 15.80 -15.39
C ASN A 44 2.55 15.00 -15.08
N PHE A 45 2.57 13.74 -15.54
CA PHE A 45 3.69 12.80 -15.40
C PHE A 45 4.15 12.30 -16.77
N THR A 46 5.41 11.89 -16.85
CA THR A 46 5.94 11.24 -18.05
C THR A 46 5.22 9.91 -18.32
N GLU A 47 5.39 9.38 -19.52
CA GLU A 47 5.03 7.98 -19.77
C GLU A 47 5.86 7.04 -18.86
N PRO A 48 5.33 5.83 -18.56
CA PRO A 48 6.06 4.83 -17.79
C PRO A 48 7.40 4.48 -18.43
N ASP A 49 8.51 4.61 -17.70
CA ASP A 49 9.83 4.28 -18.22
C ASP A 49 10.10 2.77 -18.10
N PRO A 50 10.20 2.03 -19.21
CA PRO A 50 10.43 0.58 -19.19
C PRO A 50 11.79 0.20 -18.60
N ASN A 51 12.78 1.12 -18.59
CA ASN A 51 14.10 0.87 -18.01
C ASN A 51 14.14 1.04 -16.49
N TYR A 52 13.11 1.69 -15.91
CA TYR A 52 12.98 1.95 -14.48
C TYR A 52 11.69 1.39 -13.92
N CYS A 53 11.33 0.15 -14.26
CA CYS A 53 10.15 -0.54 -13.75
C CYS A 53 8.84 0.24 -13.89
N GLY A 54 8.69 1.02 -14.95
CA GLY A 54 7.47 1.82 -15.21
C GLY A 54 7.35 3.06 -14.36
N VAL A 55 8.42 3.54 -13.72
CA VAL A 55 8.39 4.77 -12.92
C VAL A 55 8.08 5.96 -13.81
N GLN A 56 7.14 6.80 -13.36
CA GLN A 56 6.75 8.05 -14.00
C GLN A 56 7.26 9.23 -13.17
N HIS A 57 7.78 10.24 -13.84
CA HIS A 57 8.31 11.44 -13.20
C HIS A 57 7.38 12.65 -13.41
N PRO A 58 7.23 13.54 -12.40
CA PRO A 58 6.46 14.76 -12.57
C PRO A 58 7.12 15.64 -13.63
N GLN A 59 6.33 16.15 -14.57
CA GLN A 59 6.78 16.98 -15.67
C GLN A 59 5.87 18.19 -15.81
N PHE A 60 6.37 19.40 -15.58
CA PHE A 60 5.60 20.62 -15.74
C PHE A 60 5.33 20.91 -17.22
N ILE A 61 4.06 21.05 -17.57
CA ILE A 61 3.58 21.45 -18.90
C ILE A 61 2.73 22.72 -18.79
N LYS A 62 2.57 23.44 -19.90
CA LYS A 62 1.78 24.69 -19.95
C LYS A 62 0.60 24.63 -20.93
N CYS A 63 0.52 23.56 -21.69
CA CYS A 63 -0.57 23.34 -22.67
C CYS A 63 -0.71 21.85 -22.97
N GLY A 64 -1.85 21.47 -23.53
CA GLY A 64 -2.18 20.08 -23.86
C GLY A 64 -2.90 19.33 -22.75
N LYS A 65 -3.15 18.05 -22.96
CA LYS A 65 -3.73 17.16 -21.96
C LYS A 65 -2.66 16.79 -20.92
N VAL A 66 -3.06 16.66 -19.66
CA VAL A 66 -2.19 16.11 -18.62
C VAL A 66 -2.23 14.59 -18.65
N ASN A 67 -1.14 13.95 -18.22
CA ASN A 67 -1.06 12.52 -17.93
C ASN A 67 -1.05 12.35 -16.40
N PRO A 68 -2.22 12.25 -15.73
CA PRO A 68 -2.31 12.25 -14.29
C PRO A 68 -2.09 10.86 -13.69
N LEU A 69 -1.58 10.77 -12.47
CA LEU A 69 -1.51 9.52 -11.69
C LEU A 69 -2.88 9.18 -11.07
N ILE A 70 -3.83 8.79 -11.90
CA ILE A 70 -5.15 8.31 -11.49
C ILE A 70 -5.26 6.83 -11.81
N PHE A 71 -5.45 6.02 -10.77
CA PHE A 71 -5.60 4.58 -10.90
C PHE A 71 -7.09 4.22 -10.86
N ILE A 72 -7.66 3.81 -12.01
CA ILE A 72 -9.08 3.48 -12.15
C ILE A 72 -9.20 1.96 -12.31
N GLN A 73 -9.91 1.33 -11.37
CA GLN A 73 -10.15 -0.12 -11.34
C GLN A 73 -11.37 -0.43 -10.46
N THR A 74 -11.80 -1.68 -10.42
CA THR A 74 -12.78 -2.11 -9.43
C THR A 74 -12.11 -2.30 -8.07
N PHE A 75 -12.87 -2.23 -6.99
CA PHE A 75 -12.31 -2.48 -5.67
C PHE A 75 -11.89 -3.94 -5.50
N GLY A 76 -12.59 -4.87 -6.17
CA GLY A 76 -12.22 -6.29 -6.20
C GLY A 76 -10.85 -6.52 -6.84
N GLU A 77 -10.57 -5.89 -7.99
CA GLU A 77 -9.25 -5.95 -8.63
C GLU A 77 -8.15 -5.41 -7.70
N PHE A 78 -8.40 -4.27 -7.06
CA PHE A 78 -7.46 -3.69 -6.11
C PHE A 78 -7.14 -4.62 -4.93
N LEU A 79 -8.17 -5.29 -4.37
CA LEU A 79 -7.96 -6.27 -3.31
C LEU A 79 -7.13 -7.47 -3.78
N VAL A 80 -7.40 -7.99 -4.98
CA VAL A 80 -6.61 -9.09 -5.56
C VAL A 80 -5.15 -8.68 -5.75
N ASP A 81 -4.88 -7.48 -6.22
CA ASP A 81 -3.51 -6.96 -6.41
C ASP A 81 -2.77 -6.79 -5.07
N GLU A 82 -3.48 -6.35 -4.03
CA GLU A 82 -2.88 -6.06 -2.73
C GLU A 82 -2.73 -7.30 -1.83
N ILE A 83 -3.76 -8.14 -1.74
CA ILE A 83 -3.80 -9.28 -0.81
C ILE A 83 -4.12 -10.64 -1.45
N GLY A 84 -4.30 -10.67 -2.78
CA GLY A 84 -4.51 -11.91 -3.52
C GLY A 84 -5.95 -12.44 -3.50
N THR A 85 -6.90 -11.75 -2.87
CA THR A 85 -8.30 -12.14 -2.82
C THR A 85 -9.25 -10.96 -2.77
N ALA A 86 -10.38 -11.04 -3.45
CA ALA A 86 -11.50 -10.11 -3.33
C ALA A 86 -12.57 -10.56 -2.32
N ASP A 87 -12.51 -11.81 -1.87
CA ASP A 87 -13.46 -12.39 -0.92
C ASP A 87 -13.01 -12.16 0.53
N LEU A 88 -13.44 -11.04 1.08
CA LEU A 88 -13.08 -10.65 2.46
C LEU A 88 -13.87 -11.41 3.54
N ASP A 89 -14.96 -12.08 3.18
CA ASP A 89 -15.82 -12.80 4.14
C ASP A 89 -15.32 -14.22 4.42
N ASN A 90 -14.49 -14.79 3.54
CA ASN A 90 -13.99 -16.14 3.65
C ASN A 90 -12.46 -16.23 3.89
N ILE A 91 -11.83 -15.18 4.38
CA ILE A 91 -10.41 -15.18 4.75
C ILE A 91 -10.20 -16.12 5.94
N LYS A 92 -9.35 -17.13 5.77
CA LYS A 92 -9.01 -18.09 6.83
C LYS A 92 -7.86 -17.55 7.69
N PRO A 93 -7.71 -18.04 8.94
CA PRO A 93 -6.60 -17.62 9.81
C PRO A 93 -5.21 -17.76 9.17
N LEU A 94 -5.00 -18.79 8.36
CA LEU A 94 -3.74 -19.01 7.67
C LEU A 94 -3.47 -17.99 6.56
N ASP A 95 -4.51 -17.50 5.88
CA ASP A 95 -4.39 -16.48 4.85
C ASP A 95 -3.92 -15.15 5.47
N TRP A 96 -4.44 -14.82 6.66
CA TRP A 96 -4.01 -13.65 7.41
C TRP A 96 -2.52 -13.65 7.73
N LEU A 97 -1.92 -14.81 8.00
CA LEU A 97 -0.49 -14.94 8.26
C LEU A 97 0.36 -14.78 6.99
N ALA A 98 -0.24 -14.96 5.82
CA ALA A 98 0.42 -14.80 4.52
C ALA A 98 0.35 -13.35 4.01
N PHE A 99 -0.59 -12.54 4.49
CA PHE A 99 -0.71 -11.15 4.05
C PHE A 99 0.42 -10.29 4.62
N SER A 100 0.97 -9.44 3.76
CA SER A 100 1.92 -8.43 4.20
C SER A 100 1.21 -7.35 5.01
N GLU A 101 1.69 -7.05 6.23
CA GLU A 101 1.16 -5.96 7.06
C GLU A 101 1.17 -4.61 6.33
N HIS A 102 2.20 -4.37 5.54
CA HIS A 102 2.32 -3.14 4.75
C HIS A 102 1.20 -3.02 3.71
N ARG A 103 0.83 -4.14 3.08
CA ARG A 103 -0.28 -4.21 2.12
C ARG A 103 -1.63 -4.01 2.80
N LEU A 104 -1.85 -4.68 3.92
CA LEU A 104 -3.05 -4.46 4.73
C LEU A 104 -3.17 -2.99 5.19
N LEU A 105 -2.07 -2.39 5.62
CA LEU A 105 -2.05 -0.99 6.01
C LEU A 105 -2.40 -0.06 4.83
N SER A 106 -1.94 -0.35 3.62
CA SER A 106 -2.27 0.45 2.42
C SER A 106 -3.75 0.43 2.11
N LEU A 107 -4.44 -0.70 2.34
CA LEU A 107 -5.88 -0.84 2.14
C LEU A 107 -6.72 0.00 3.10
N VAL A 108 -6.28 0.16 4.35
CA VAL A 108 -7.08 0.78 5.41
C VAL A 108 -6.68 2.21 5.77
N SER A 109 -5.49 2.67 5.37
CA SER A 109 -4.94 3.97 5.78
C SER A 109 -5.25 5.13 4.83
N GLY A 110 -5.82 4.88 3.67
CA GLY A 110 -6.15 5.89 2.68
C GLY A 110 -7.25 6.86 3.14
N LYS A 111 -7.15 8.12 2.72
CA LYS A 111 -8.26 9.06 2.92
C LYS A 111 -9.29 8.84 1.82
N MET A 112 -10.50 8.49 2.22
CA MET A 112 -11.64 8.35 1.34
C MET A 112 -12.38 9.68 1.23
N PHE A 113 -12.53 10.20 0.00
CA PHE A 113 -13.21 11.48 -0.27
C PHE A 113 -14.67 11.29 -0.65
N MET A 114 -14.99 10.15 -1.29
CA MET A 114 -16.33 9.75 -1.71
C MET A 114 -16.43 8.23 -1.59
N ASP A 115 -17.56 7.70 -1.14
CA ASP A 115 -17.77 6.27 -0.91
C ASP A 115 -19.19 5.85 -1.29
N GLU A 116 -19.48 5.82 -2.57
CA GLU A 116 -20.76 5.37 -3.11
C GLU A 116 -20.86 3.83 -3.24
N LEU A 117 -19.72 3.14 -3.14
CA LEU A 117 -19.62 1.69 -3.26
C LEU A 117 -19.51 0.97 -1.90
N ASN A 118 -19.65 1.70 -0.78
CA ASN A 118 -19.49 1.17 0.57
C ASN A 118 -18.14 0.48 0.81
N ILE A 119 -17.07 1.02 0.22
CA ILE A 119 -15.71 0.48 0.34
C ILE A 119 -15.22 0.54 1.79
N ARG A 120 -15.62 1.55 2.54
CA ARG A 120 -15.27 1.66 3.97
C ARG A 120 -15.78 0.47 4.78
N GLU A 121 -17.00 0.04 4.55
CA GLU A 121 -17.55 -1.14 5.22
C GLU A 121 -16.75 -2.41 4.89
N GLN A 122 -16.29 -2.53 3.64
CA GLN A 122 -15.45 -3.64 3.21
C GLN A 122 -14.04 -3.57 3.86
N THR A 123 -13.40 -2.40 3.87
CA THR A 123 -12.08 -2.23 4.49
C THR A 123 -12.10 -2.36 6.01
N ASP A 124 -13.21 -2.04 6.68
CA ASP A 124 -13.36 -2.23 8.12
C ASP A 124 -13.28 -3.72 8.52
N LYS A 125 -13.63 -4.67 7.62
CA LYS A 125 -13.50 -6.11 7.87
C LYS A 125 -12.04 -6.56 8.02
N ILE A 126 -11.12 -5.87 7.38
CA ILE A 126 -9.68 -6.20 7.37
C ILE A 126 -8.82 -5.22 8.16
N LYS A 127 -9.44 -4.31 8.88
CA LYS A 127 -8.75 -3.27 9.65
C LYS A 127 -7.93 -3.81 10.81
N PHE A 128 -8.37 -4.91 11.39
CA PHE A 128 -7.69 -5.56 12.50
C PHE A 128 -7.61 -7.05 12.26
N TYR A 129 -6.52 -7.67 12.68
CA TYR A 129 -6.41 -9.12 12.70
C TYR A 129 -7.50 -9.74 13.58
N PRO A 130 -8.06 -10.90 13.19
CA PRO A 130 -8.86 -11.71 14.09
C PRO A 130 -8.10 -12.03 15.39
N ASP A 131 -8.80 -12.13 16.51
CA ASP A 131 -8.16 -12.29 17.84
C ASP A 131 -7.24 -13.51 17.90
N GLU A 132 -7.62 -14.63 17.27
CA GLU A 132 -6.80 -15.83 17.21
C GLU A 132 -5.48 -15.63 16.45
N VAL A 133 -5.51 -14.90 15.32
CA VAL A 133 -4.33 -14.56 14.53
C VAL A 133 -3.44 -13.58 15.31
N LYS A 134 -4.04 -12.57 15.92
CA LYS A 134 -3.34 -11.61 16.77
C LYS A 134 -2.64 -12.28 17.94
N LEU A 135 -3.32 -13.17 18.65
CA LEU A 135 -2.72 -13.91 19.76
C LEU A 135 -1.57 -14.81 19.30
N TYR A 136 -1.72 -15.46 18.16
CA TYR A 136 -0.65 -16.27 17.56
C TYR A 136 0.58 -15.40 17.23
N LEU A 137 0.39 -14.27 16.57
CA LEU A 137 1.49 -13.34 16.24
C LEU A 137 2.20 -12.83 17.49
N ILE A 138 1.44 -12.44 18.53
CA ILE A 138 2.00 -11.97 19.81
C ILE A 138 2.79 -13.11 20.49
N ALA A 139 2.24 -14.32 20.54
CA ALA A 139 2.92 -15.46 21.12
C ALA A 139 4.23 -15.80 20.39
N SER A 140 4.21 -15.76 19.03
CA SER A 140 5.41 -15.99 18.22
C SER A 140 6.49 -14.95 18.48
N GLN A 141 6.13 -13.66 18.66
CA GLN A 141 7.09 -12.61 19.01
C GLN A 141 7.68 -12.83 20.41
N TRP A 142 6.87 -13.21 21.39
CA TRP A 142 7.38 -13.52 22.72
C TRP A 142 8.32 -14.74 22.72
N GLU A 143 8.08 -15.73 21.90
CA GLU A 143 8.99 -16.87 21.74
C GLU A 143 10.32 -16.45 21.15
N ILE A 144 10.33 -15.59 20.13
CA ILE A 144 11.56 -15.02 19.55
C ILE A 144 12.34 -14.24 20.61
N ILE A 145 11.68 -13.35 21.34
CA ILE A 145 12.32 -12.56 22.41
C ILE A 145 12.91 -13.49 23.47
N SER A 146 12.15 -14.47 23.92
CA SER A 146 12.59 -15.44 24.95
C SER A 146 13.81 -16.24 24.50
N SER A 147 13.86 -16.67 23.25
CA SER A 147 14.96 -17.49 22.71
C SER A 147 16.21 -16.66 22.41
N GLU A 148 16.07 -15.39 22.02
CA GLU A 148 17.19 -14.58 21.51
C GLU A 148 17.76 -13.58 22.52
N GLN A 149 17.00 -13.14 23.51
CA GLN A 149 17.46 -12.11 24.47
C GLN A 149 18.79 -12.45 25.15
N ALA A 150 19.04 -13.73 25.44
CA ALA A 150 20.28 -14.17 26.07
C ALA A 150 21.51 -13.99 25.18
N PHE A 151 21.35 -13.99 23.86
CA PHE A 151 22.44 -13.85 22.92
C PHE A 151 22.94 -12.40 22.82
N VAL A 152 22.09 -11.41 23.10
CA VAL A 152 22.51 -10.00 23.17
C VAL A 152 23.70 -9.86 24.11
N LYS A 153 23.56 -10.37 25.33
CA LYS A 153 24.64 -10.30 26.34
C LYS A 153 25.84 -11.17 25.94
N ARG A 154 25.59 -12.42 25.51
CA ARG A 154 26.67 -13.37 25.19
C ARG A 154 27.54 -12.90 24.03
N CYS A 155 26.95 -12.30 22.98
CA CYS A 155 27.73 -11.72 21.89
C CYS A 155 28.60 -10.56 22.35
N GLY A 156 28.08 -9.67 23.19
CA GLY A 156 28.85 -8.58 23.79
C GLY A 156 30.01 -9.05 24.68
N GLU A 157 29.81 -10.12 25.47
CA GLU A 157 30.86 -10.69 26.35
C GLU A 157 32.04 -11.30 25.58
N VAL A 158 31.81 -11.77 24.35
CA VAL A 158 32.89 -12.29 23.47
C VAL A 158 33.44 -11.22 22.52
N GLY A 159 33.02 -9.96 22.68
CA GLY A 159 33.49 -8.83 21.87
C GLY A 159 32.82 -8.68 20.52
N ASP A 160 31.72 -9.43 20.23
CA ASP A 160 30.93 -9.29 19.03
C ASP A 160 29.77 -8.30 19.24
N GLU A 161 30.12 -7.03 19.32
CA GLU A 161 29.14 -5.96 19.56
C GLU A 161 28.17 -5.77 18.39
N ILE A 162 28.62 -6.02 17.15
CA ILE A 162 27.78 -5.87 15.95
C ILE A 162 26.63 -6.86 16.01
N VAL A 163 26.91 -8.13 16.24
CA VAL A 163 25.86 -9.16 16.36
C VAL A 163 24.97 -8.90 17.57
N SER A 164 25.52 -8.45 18.70
CA SER A 164 24.74 -8.04 19.86
C SER A 164 23.72 -6.94 19.51
N GLN A 165 24.15 -5.90 18.78
CA GLN A 165 23.26 -4.81 18.34
C GLN A 165 22.20 -5.26 17.33
N ILE A 166 22.58 -6.13 16.38
CA ILE A 166 21.63 -6.69 15.39
C ILE A 166 20.54 -7.50 16.10
N ILE A 167 20.91 -8.37 17.05
CA ILE A 167 19.92 -9.16 17.80
C ILE A 167 19.03 -8.23 18.64
N CYS A 168 19.62 -7.25 19.33
CA CYS A 168 18.88 -6.28 20.12
C CYS A 168 17.84 -5.54 19.26
N SER A 169 18.25 -5.04 18.09
CA SER A 169 17.35 -4.32 17.19
C SER A 169 16.25 -5.18 16.56
N ARG A 170 16.44 -6.51 16.52
CA ARG A 170 15.44 -7.44 15.99
C ARG A 170 14.38 -7.81 17.02
N ILE A 171 14.71 -7.81 18.30
CA ILE A 171 13.78 -8.17 19.38
C ILE A 171 13.11 -6.96 20.05
N THR A 172 13.48 -5.73 19.69
CA THR A 172 12.85 -4.47 20.15
C THR A 172 11.90 -3.91 19.09
#